data_b08a46d92cb2ddf1ee6e062f7525d9bd
#
_entry.id   b08a46d92cb2ddf1ee6e062f7525d9bd
#
_cell.length_a   1.000
_cell.length_b   1.000
_cell.length_c   1.000
_cell.angle_alpha   90.00
_cell.angle_beta   90.00
_cell.angle_gamma   90.00
#
_symmetry.space_group_name_H-M   'P 1'
#
loop_
_entity.id
_entity.type
_entity.pdbx_description
1 polymer ?
#
loop_
_entity_poly.entity_id
_entity_poly.type
_entity_poly.pdbx_seq_one_letter_code
_entity_poly.pdbx_strand_id
1 'polypeptide(L)'
;NWVAPERELQTYTATDLELREPVDTFDRSIEPPSANTNPAIRLPEIWHGELANGIEVLGAVNTETPTTALRIQFEAGQRSEPLGKLGLASLTARMLNEATEASTNEELSNRLQKIGSSVTFNAGERFTTVTVRSLSENLAETMDIAAERLFTPAFAAEDFARLKDQTLQNIEQSKTQAASVADSAFDLLLLGRDNSIAYPGAGLADTVADISLDEVRSFYEQTYSPATASIVAVSDIPESDLVNLLSVLEDWSGDAPAAATIEPFPEPDAGTLYLIDKPNAAQSEIRIGKRALPYDATGEYFRAQLMNYALGGAFNSRINLNLREDKGYTYGARSAFSGNDLYGVFVADAGVRTDATAASVVEFVNEIAGYAADGITDAELAFTKRAIGQSDARNYETPAQKLGILSNIVTYDLPEDFIDQQNQILEQIEKSDIDALAAEYLPIEDMILVVVGDREVILPGLEALDMPIVELDEDANPL
;
A
#
# COMPACT_ATOMS: atom_id res chain seq x y z
N ASN A 1 48.07 -3.70 2.62
CA ASN A 1 48.20 -2.85 1.43
C ASN A 1 47.81 -3.69 0.21
N TRP A 2 46.56 -3.60 -0.18
CA TRP A 2 46.10 -4.17 -1.43
C TRP A 2 46.38 -3.19 -2.55
N VAL A 3 47.21 -3.58 -3.53
CA VAL A 3 47.48 -2.80 -4.74
C VAL A 3 46.66 -3.43 -5.85
N ALA A 4 45.74 -2.67 -6.41
CA ALA A 4 44.94 -3.13 -7.54
C ALA A 4 45.86 -3.43 -8.74
N PRO A 5 45.68 -4.57 -9.43
CA PRO A 5 46.47 -4.83 -10.64
C PRO A 5 46.12 -3.80 -11.74
N GLU A 6 47.13 -3.30 -12.43
CA GLU A 6 46.97 -2.45 -13.60
C GLU A 6 46.15 -3.26 -14.66
N ARG A 7 44.95 -2.77 -14.97
CA ARG A 7 44.17 -3.31 -16.11
C ARG A 7 44.70 -2.71 -17.38
N GLU A 8 45.33 -3.53 -18.22
CA GLU A 8 45.52 -3.18 -19.62
C GLU A 8 44.15 -2.99 -20.27
N LEU A 9 43.86 -1.75 -20.64
CA LEU A 9 42.69 -1.44 -21.47
C LEU A 9 42.91 -2.05 -22.86
N GLN A 10 42.21 -3.13 -23.16
CA GLN A 10 42.14 -3.63 -24.54
C GLN A 10 41.43 -2.59 -25.41
N THR A 11 42.18 -1.90 -26.23
CA THR A 11 41.65 -1.05 -27.29
C THR A 11 41.12 -1.94 -28.39
N TYR A 12 39.76 -2.05 -28.49
CA TYR A 12 39.13 -2.63 -29.63
C TYR A 12 39.14 -1.58 -30.74
N THR A 13 39.84 -1.85 -31.82
CA THR A 13 39.63 -1.16 -33.09
C THR A 13 38.28 -1.63 -33.63
N ALA A 14 37.34 -0.70 -33.78
CA ALA A 14 36.09 -0.98 -34.47
C ALA A 14 36.45 -1.40 -35.91
N THR A 15 36.40 -2.70 -36.21
CA THR A 15 36.25 -3.19 -37.58
C THR A 15 34.86 -2.79 -38.02
N ASP A 16 34.70 -2.32 -39.26
CA ASP A 16 33.42 -2.03 -39.88
C ASP A 16 32.50 -3.24 -39.73
N LEU A 17 31.70 -3.18 -38.63
CA LEU A 17 30.58 -4.09 -38.43
C LEU A 17 29.50 -3.61 -39.39
N GLU A 18 29.28 -4.30 -40.50
CA GLU A 18 28.01 -4.18 -41.22
C GLU A 18 26.92 -4.51 -40.19
N LEU A 19 26.25 -3.47 -39.71
CA LEU A 19 25.05 -3.61 -38.88
C LEU A 19 24.03 -4.37 -39.72
N ARG A 20 23.81 -5.61 -39.39
CA ARG A 20 22.77 -6.42 -40.00
C ARG A 20 21.45 -5.74 -39.58
N GLU A 21 20.81 -5.03 -40.53
CA GLU A 21 19.44 -4.56 -40.31
C GLU A 21 18.57 -5.82 -40.15
N PRO A 22 17.95 -6.00 -38.97
CA PRO A 22 17.03 -7.11 -38.78
C PRO A 22 15.86 -6.88 -39.72
N VAL A 23 15.64 -7.80 -40.64
CA VAL A 23 14.42 -7.81 -41.47
C VAL A 23 13.29 -8.20 -40.53
N ASP A 24 12.58 -7.20 -40.01
CA ASP A 24 11.37 -7.43 -39.20
C ASP A 24 10.23 -7.81 -40.19
N THR A 25 9.93 -9.10 -40.22
CA THR A 25 8.81 -9.65 -41.03
C THR A 25 7.54 -9.82 -40.20
N PHE A 26 7.54 -9.37 -38.94
CA PHE A 26 6.39 -9.47 -38.05
C PHE A 26 5.33 -8.44 -38.46
N ASP A 27 4.15 -8.91 -38.84
CA ASP A 27 3.01 -8.07 -39.16
C ASP A 27 2.34 -7.60 -37.87
N ARG A 28 2.62 -6.35 -37.45
CA ARG A 28 2.05 -5.72 -36.27
C ARG A 28 0.59 -5.26 -36.44
N SER A 29 0.03 -5.40 -37.66
CA SER A 29 -1.39 -5.16 -37.88
C SER A 29 -2.28 -6.34 -37.47
N ILE A 30 -1.67 -7.49 -37.20
CA ILE A 30 -2.38 -8.67 -36.73
C ILE A 30 -2.64 -8.46 -35.23
N GLU A 31 -3.89 -8.18 -34.87
CA GLU A 31 -4.30 -8.16 -33.46
C GLU A 31 -4.14 -9.56 -32.85
N PRO A 32 -3.60 -9.65 -31.61
CA PRO A 32 -3.58 -10.92 -30.90
C PRO A 32 -5.01 -11.47 -30.77
N PRO A 33 -5.21 -12.81 -30.84
CA PRO A 33 -6.54 -13.36 -30.63
C PRO A 33 -7.06 -12.92 -29.24
N SER A 34 -8.15 -12.16 -29.22
CA SER A 34 -8.81 -11.78 -27.97
C SER A 34 -9.55 -12.98 -27.40
N ALA A 35 -9.38 -13.24 -26.11
CA ALA A 35 -10.30 -14.11 -25.39
C ALA A 35 -11.69 -13.44 -25.39
N ASN A 36 -12.69 -14.12 -25.96
CA ASN A 36 -14.06 -13.58 -26.06
C ASN A 36 -14.82 -13.67 -24.73
N THR A 37 -14.27 -14.34 -23.72
CA THR A 37 -14.86 -14.53 -22.41
C THR A 37 -13.78 -14.35 -21.34
N ASN A 38 -14.15 -13.71 -20.24
CA ASN A 38 -13.30 -13.66 -19.06
C ASN A 38 -13.13 -15.08 -18.50
N PRO A 39 -11.94 -15.45 -18.03
CA PRO A 39 -11.74 -16.75 -17.39
C PRO A 39 -12.63 -16.86 -16.15
N ALA A 40 -13.24 -18.02 -15.93
CA ALA A 40 -13.98 -18.27 -14.71
C ALA A 40 -13.01 -18.34 -13.52
N ILE A 41 -13.20 -17.47 -12.55
CA ILE A 41 -12.46 -17.48 -11.29
C ILE A 41 -13.03 -18.61 -10.43
N ARG A 42 -12.16 -19.43 -9.87
CA ARG A 42 -12.53 -20.42 -8.86
C ARG A 42 -11.79 -20.06 -7.58
N LEU A 43 -12.52 -19.56 -6.62
CA LEU A 43 -11.99 -19.41 -5.27
C LEU A 43 -11.67 -20.79 -4.70
N PRO A 44 -10.59 -20.93 -3.91
CA PRO A 44 -10.35 -22.15 -3.17
C PRO A 44 -11.51 -22.40 -2.20
N GLU A 45 -11.73 -23.67 -1.85
CA GLU A 45 -12.65 -24.01 -0.77
C GLU A 45 -12.14 -23.43 0.55
N ILE A 46 -12.97 -22.59 1.17
CA ILE A 46 -12.66 -21.90 2.43
C ILE A 46 -13.16 -22.78 3.57
N TRP A 47 -12.36 -22.90 4.62
CA TRP A 47 -12.72 -23.57 5.86
C TRP A 47 -12.53 -22.65 7.07
N HIS A 48 -13.29 -22.90 8.14
CA HIS A 48 -13.27 -22.15 9.39
C HIS A 48 -12.82 -23.06 10.52
N GLY A 49 -11.88 -22.57 11.32
CA GLY A 49 -11.40 -23.19 12.53
C GLY A 49 -11.34 -22.19 13.67
N GLU A 50 -11.10 -22.65 14.86
CA GLU A 50 -10.94 -21.85 16.06
C GLU A 50 -9.91 -22.50 16.97
N LEU A 51 -9.02 -21.68 17.56
CA LEU A 51 -8.10 -22.14 18.60
C LEU A 51 -8.78 -22.10 19.97
N ALA A 52 -8.26 -22.87 20.93
CA ALA A 52 -8.86 -22.98 22.28
C ALA A 52 -8.94 -21.64 23.03
N ASN A 53 -8.13 -20.66 22.67
CA ASN A 53 -8.16 -19.30 23.20
C ASN A 53 -9.11 -18.34 22.43
N GLY A 54 -9.92 -18.85 21.50
CA GLY A 54 -10.94 -18.09 20.78
C GLY A 54 -10.44 -17.37 19.51
N ILE A 55 -9.19 -17.58 19.09
CA ILE A 55 -8.69 -17.01 17.83
C ILE A 55 -9.34 -17.74 16.65
N GLU A 56 -10.06 -17.00 15.83
CA GLU A 56 -10.63 -17.52 14.58
C GLU A 56 -9.56 -17.78 13.53
N VAL A 57 -9.69 -18.90 12.81
CA VAL A 57 -8.81 -19.28 11.72
C VAL A 57 -9.63 -19.45 10.45
N LEU A 58 -9.37 -18.63 9.45
CA LEU A 58 -9.93 -18.77 8.12
C LEU A 58 -8.87 -19.36 7.19
N GLY A 59 -9.14 -20.47 6.56
CA GLY A 59 -8.15 -21.12 5.73
C GLY A 59 -8.63 -21.57 4.37
N ALA A 60 -7.67 -21.79 3.47
CA ALA A 60 -7.91 -22.38 2.16
C ALA A 60 -6.86 -23.43 1.83
N VAL A 61 -7.29 -24.50 1.16
CA VAL A 61 -6.39 -25.57 0.71
C VAL A 61 -5.71 -25.18 -0.60
N ASN A 62 -4.40 -25.34 -0.67
CA ASN A 62 -3.62 -25.16 -1.89
C ASN A 62 -2.57 -26.27 -2.03
N THR A 63 -2.87 -27.27 -2.85
CA THR A 63 -2.03 -28.47 -3.04
C THR A 63 -1.03 -28.35 -4.20
N GLU A 64 -0.93 -27.19 -4.86
CA GLU A 64 -0.03 -27.00 -6.00
C GLU A 64 1.46 -27.01 -5.59
N THR A 65 1.72 -26.52 -4.40
CA THR A 65 3.05 -26.50 -3.80
C THR A 65 2.98 -26.91 -2.33
N PRO A 66 3.97 -27.67 -1.79
CA PRO A 66 3.99 -28.08 -0.40
C PRO A 66 4.46 -26.92 0.49
N THR A 67 3.68 -25.85 0.52
CA THR A 67 3.98 -24.61 1.24
C THR A 67 2.79 -24.12 2.03
N THR A 68 3.08 -23.52 3.17
CA THR A 68 2.10 -22.84 4.01
C THR A 68 2.43 -21.34 4.08
N ALA A 69 1.43 -20.51 3.79
CA ALA A 69 1.46 -19.08 4.04
C ALA A 69 0.40 -18.75 5.09
N LEU A 70 0.81 -18.05 6.15
CA LEU A 70 -0.06 -17.62 7.25
C LEU A 70 0.06 -16.12 7.45
N ARG A 71 -1.03 -15.50 7.91
CA ARG A 71 -1.04 -14.16 8.47
C ARG A 71 -1.83 -14.19 9.78
N ILE A 72 -1.19 -13.74 10.85
CA ILE A 72 -1.84 -13.43 12.12
C ILE A 72 -1.95 -11.92 12.17
N GLN A 73 -3.13 -11.36 12.42
CA GLN A 73 -3.34 -9.92 12.56
C GLN A 73 -4.07 -9.64 13.87
N PHE A 74 -3.73 -8.54 14.52
CA PHE A 74 -4.34 -8.08 15.75
C PHE A 74 -4.23 -6.55 15.87
N GLU A 75 -5.15 -5.92 16.61
CA GLU A 75 -5.25 -4.46 16.69
C GLU A 75 -4.13 -3.86 17.55
N ALA A 76 -2.97 -3.65 16.97
CA ALA A 76 -1.79 -3.02 17.56
C ALA A 76 -1.03 -2.16 16.52
N GLY A 77 -1.78 -1.51 15.65
CA GLY A 77 -1.22 -0.63 14.61
C GLY A 77 -1.14 0.83 15.06
N GLN A 78 -0.91 1.70 14.10
CA GLN A 78 -0.76 3.15 14.29
C GLN A 78 -1.99 3.80 14.97
N ARG A 79 -3.20 3.28 14.73
CA ARG A 79 -4.43 3.75 15.39
C ARG A 79 -4.38 3.67 16.92
N SER A 80 -3.55 2.76 17.45
CA SER A 80 -3.38 2.56 18.89
C SER A 80 -2.31 3.47 19.49
N GLU A 81 -1.65 4.32 18.71
CA GLU A 81 -0.59 5.22 19.16
C GLU A 81 -1.16 6.53 19.72
N PRO A 82 -0.63 7.04 20.84
CA PRO A 82 -0.86 8.43 21.23
C PRO A 82 -0.15 9.38 20.25
N LEU A 83 -0.76 10.53 19.93
CA LEU A 83 -0.16 11.54 19.03
C LEU A 83 1.27 11.97 19.42
N GLY A 84 1.58 12.01 20.71
CA GLY A 84 2.93 12.33 21.19
C GLY A 84 3.96 11.21 21.01
N LYS A 85 3.55 10.02 20.52
CA LYS A 85 4.40 8.82 20.41
C LYS A 85 4.23 8.13 19.04
N LEU A 86 4.05 8.92 18.00
CA LEU A 86 3.95 8.40 16.62
C LEU A 86 5.23 7.61 16.26
N GLY A 87 5.04 6.43 15.68
CA GLY A 87 6.10 5.47 15.36
C GLY A 87 6.29 4.37 16.42
N LEU A 88 5.53 4.40 17.52
CA LEU A 88 5.62 3.43 18.62
C LEU A 88 5.22 2.02 18.17
N ALA A 89 4.12 1.87 17.43
CA ALA A 89 3.69 0.58 16.87
C ALA A 89 4.73 0.00 15.92
N SER A 90 5.27 0.84 15.03
CA SER A 90 6.31 0.45 14.08
C SER A 90 7.58 -0.03 14.79
N LEU A 91 8.08 0.73 15.78
CA LEU A 91 9.25 0.33 16.57
C LEU A 91 8.99 -0.96 17.35
N THR A 92 7.80 -1.11 17.95
CA THR A 92 7.43 -2.33 18.68
C THR A 92 7.42 -3.54 17.76
N ALA A 93 6.75 -3.49 16.62
CA ALA A 93 6.73 -4.58 15.67
C ALA A 93 8.15 -4.94 15.16
N ARG A 94 9.01 -3.94 14.94
CA ARG A 94 10.40 -4.16 14.54
C ARG A 94 11.22 -4.84 15.62
N MET A 95 10.98 -4.53 16.91
CA MET A 95 11.67 -5.19 18.01
C MET A 95 11.35 -6.69 18.10
N LEU A 96 10.14 -7.12 17.70
CA LEU A 96 9.78 -8.53 17.66
C LEU A 96 10.49 -9.31 16.52
N ASN A 97 11.10 -8.63 15.57
CA ASN A 97 11.94 -9.28 14.56
C ASN A 97 13.39 -9.50 15.03
N GLU A 98 13.75 -8.98 16.21
CA GLU A 98 15.09 -9.09 16.78
C GLU A 98 15.22 -10.33 17.71
N ALA A 99 16.06 -10.23 18.73
CA ALA A 99 16.31 -11.30 19.66
C ALA A 99 15.11 -11.62 20.58
N THR A 100 15.03 -12.86 21.03
CA THR A 100 14.15 -13.32 22.09
C THR A 100 14.94 -13.55 23.39
N GLU A 101 14.27 -13.84 24.48
CA GLU A 101 14.94 -14.20 25.75
C GLU A 101 15.84 -15.45 25.61
N ALA A 102 15.50 -16.36 24.70
CA ALA A 102 16.20 -17.64 24.50
C ALA A 102 17.20 -17.62 23.35
N SER A 103 17.02 -16.75 22.35
CA SER A 103 17.77 -16.81 21.09
C SER A 103 18.17 -15.44 20.61
N THR A 104 19.38 -15.31 20.09
CA THR A 104 19.82 -14.11 19.38
C THR A 104 19.14 -13.98 18.01
N ASN A 105 19.11 -12.78 17.44
CA ASN A 105 18.58 -12.58 16.09
C ASN A 105 19.33 -13.40 15.03
N GLU A 106 20.64 -13.56 15.17
CA GLU A 106 21.46 -14.41 14.27
C GLU A 106 21.04 -15.88 14.35
N GLU A 107 20.84 -16.41 15.55
CA GLU A 107 20.39 -17.81 15.75
C GLU A 107 19.01 -18.04 15.16
N LEU A 108 18.05 -17.14 15.39
CA LEU A 108 16.69 -17.21 14.82
C LEU A 108 16.72 -17.13 13.29
N SER A 109 17.50 -16.20 12.73
CA SER A 109 17.67 -16.05 11.29
C SER A 109 18.30 -17.30 10.66
N ASN A 110 19.32 -17.88 11.30
CA ASN A 110 19.95 -19.11 10.84
C ASN A 110 19.00 -20.31 10.92
N ARG A 111 18.17 -20.43 11.96
CA ARG A 111 17.14 -21.48 12.08
C ARG A 111 16.16 -21.36 10.92
N LEU A 112 15.57 -20.16 10.70
CA LEU A 112 14.62 -19.92 9.61
C LEU A 112 15.22 -20.19 8.22
N GLN A 113 16.45 -19.75 7.97
CA GLN A 113 17.13 -20.01 6.69
C GLN A 113 17.34 -21.50 6.42
N LYS A 114 17.73 -22.29 7.42
CA LYS A 114 17.96 -23.73 7.27
C LYS A 114 16.70 -24.50 6.87
N ILE A 115 15.54 -24.05 7.33
CA ILE A 115 14.25 -24.69 7.05
C ILE A 115 13.48 -24.02 5.91
N GLY A 116 14.08 -22.99 5.24
CA GLY A 116 13.47 -22.30 4.11
C GLY A 116 12.23 -21.48 4.50
N SER A 117 12.21 -20.95 5.72
CA SER A 117 11.06 -20.28 6.30
C SER A 117 11.34 -18.80 6.58
N SER A 118 10.26 -18.04 6.77
CA SER A 118 10.33 -16.65 7.22
C SER A 118 9.20 -16.33 8.18
N VAL A 119 9.50 -15.50 9.18
CA VAL A 119 8.55 -14.92 10.13
C VAL A 119 8.87 -13.44 10.24
N THR A 120 7.87 -12.57 9.98
CA THR A 120 8.06 -11.13 9.99
C THR A 120 6.89 -10.43 10.65
N PHE A 121 7.19 -9.54 11.59
CA PHE A 121 6.24 -8.66 12.26
C PHE A 121 6.27 -7.28 11.59
N ASN A 122 5.11 -6.72 11.29
CA ASN A 122 4.98 -5.39 10.70
C ASN A 122 3.73 -4.69 11.23
N ALA A 123 3.87 -3.46 11.69
CA ALA A 123 2.73 -2.63 12.06
C ALA A 123 2.23 -1.86 10.83
N GLY A 124 0.92 -1.95 10.60
CA GLY A 124 0.18 -1.13 9.65
C GLY A 124 -0.63 -0.05 10.37
N GLU A 125 -1.60 0.50 9.68
CA GLU A 125 -2.47 1.54 10.27
C GLU A 125 -3.34 0.97 11.40
N ARG A 126 -4.10 -0.10 11.16
CA ARG A 126 -4.99 -0.72 12.16
C ARG A 126 -4.32 -1.90 12.87
N PHE A 127 -3.69 -2.77 12.11
CA PHE A 127 -3.18 -4.04 12.62
C PHE A 127 -1.66 -4.08 12.67
N THR A 128 -1.13 -4.80 13.66
CA THR A 128 0.15 -5.46 13.52
C THR A 128 -0.09 -6.84 12.92
N THR A 129 0.72 -7.21 11.94
CA THR A 129 0.63 -8.48 11.21
C THR A 129 1.88 -9.30 11.41
N VAL A 130 1.71 -10.60 11.67
CA VAL A 130 2.77 -11.61 11.62
C VAL A 130 2.59 -12.41 10.34
N THR A 131 3.51 -12.27 9.42
CA THR A 131 3.51 -13.03 8.17
C THR A 131 4.47 -14.21 8.31
N VAL A 132 3.95 -15.42 8.13
CA VAL A 132 4.70 -16.66 8.17
C VAL A 132 4.68 -17.31 6.80
N ARG A 133 5.83 -17.73 6.31
CA ARG A 133 5.96 -18.55 5.09
C ARG A 133 6.88 -19.71 5.41
N SER A 134 6.47 -20.91 5.04
CA SER A 134 7.20 -22.14 5.33
C SER A 134 6.96 -23.21 4.26
N LEU A 135 7.91 -24.12 4.11
CA LEU A 135 7.58 -25.44 3.59
C LEU A 135 6.67 -26.12 4.62
N SER A 136 5.63 -26.82 4.16
CA SER A 136 4.64 -27.41 5.07
C SER A 136 5.24 -28.43 6.04
N GLU A 137 6.27 -29.18 5.64
CA GLU A 137 7.01 -30.10 6.50
C GLU A 137 7.77 -29.39 7.65
N ASN A 138 8.07 -28.11 7.50
CA ASN A 138 8.83 -27.30 8.47
C ASN A 138 7.93 -26.34 9.26
N LEU A 139 6.60 -26.38 9.06
CA LEU A 139 5.70 -25.43 9.68
C LEU A 139 5.74 -25.46 11.20
N ALA A 140 5.83 -26.65 11.81
CA ALA A 140 5.90 -26.78 13.26
C ALA A 140 7.07 -25.97 13.85
N GLU A 141 8.29 -26.17 13.36
CA GLU A 141 9.47 -25.43 13.82
C GLU A 141 9.36 -23.92 13.50
N THR A 142 8.73 -23.57 12.37
CA THR A 142 8.50 -22.17 12.00
C THR A 142 7.54 -21.50 12.97
N MET A 143 6.48 -22.17 13.37
CA MET A 143 5.51 -21.67 14.35
C MET A 143 6.09 -21.59 15.76
N ASP A 144 6.98 -22.51 16.16
CA ASP A 144 7.72 -22.40 17.42
C ASP A 144 8.56 -21.11 17.44
N ILE A 145 9.23 -20.77 16.33
CA ILE A 145 9.99 -19.50 16.23
C ILE A 145 9.06 -18.30 16.25
N ALA A 146 7.90 -18.36 15.58
CA ALA A 146 6.93 -17.28 15.60
C ALA A 146 6.38 -17.03 17.02
N ALA A 147 6.04 -18.11 17.74
CA ALA A 147 5.60 -18.05 19.12
C ALA A 147 6.70 -17.54 20.07
N GLU A 148 7.95 -17.99 19.90
CA GLU A 148 9.11 -17.50 20.65
C GLU A 148 9.26 -15.97 20.49
N ARG A 149 9.18 -15.45 19.25
CA ARG A 149 9.23 -14.01 18.97
C ARG A 149 8.03 -13.24 19.55
N LEU A 150 6.85 -13.85 19.47
CA LEU A 150 5.61 -13.20 19.93
C LEU A 150 5.53 -13.15 21.45
N PHE A 151 5.94 -14.22 22.15
CA PHE A 151 5.70 -14.36 23.60
C PHE A 151 6.87 -13.92 24.47
N THR A 152 8.09 -14.06 23.98
CA THR A 152 9.30 -13.81 24.75
C THR A 152 10.32 -12.93 24.03
N PRO A 153 9.88 -11.77 23.44
CA PRO A 153 10.82 -10.83 22.84
C PRO A 153 11.78 -10.29 23.91
N ALA A 154 13.07 -10.24 23.63
CA ALA A 154 14.08 -9.78 24.58
C ALA A 154 13.99 -8.28 24.88
N PHE A 155 13.45 -7.48 23.97
CA PHE A 155 13.47 -6.02 24.08
C PHE A 155 14.84 -5.49 24.55
N ALA A 156 15.91 -5.95 23.87
CA ALA A 156 17.27 -5.59 24.22
C ALA A 156 17.53 -4.09 23.95
N ALA A 157 18.18 -3.41 24.92
CA ALA A 157 18.43 -1.97 24.79
C ALA A 157 19.32 -1.61 23.59
N GLU A 158 20.24 -2.50 23.21
CA GLU A 158 21.12 -2.32 22.06
C GLU A 158 20.35 -2.37 20.74
N ASP A 159 19.44 -3.34 20.58
CA ASP A 159 18.58 -3.47 19.40
C ASP A 159 17.63 -2.28 19.29
N PHE A 160 17.02 -1.87 20.40
CA PHE A 160 16.16 -0.70 20.45
C PHE A 160 16.91 0.57 19.99
N ALA A 161 18.10 0.82 20.53
CA ALA A 161 18.89 2.00 20.17
C ALA A 161 19.22 1.99 18.66
N ARG A 162 19.66 0.84 18.13
CA ARG A 162 19.97 0.67 16.71
C ARG A 162 18.75 0.88 15.81
N LEU A 163 17.60 0.29 16.15
CA LEU A 163 16.37 0.42 15.37
C LEU A 163 15.82 1.85 15.41
N LYS A 164 15.88 2.50 16.56
CA LYS A 164 15.50 3.90 16.72
C LYS A 164 16.38 4.83 15.87
N ASP A 165 17.70 4.66 15.90
CA ASP A 165 18.62 5.43 15.07
C ASP A 165 18.37 5.21 13.58
N GLN A 166 18.12 3.98 13.15
CA GLN A 166 17.76 3.67 11.77
C GLN A 166 16.44 4.32 11.36
N THR A 167 15.44 4.33 12.26
CA THR A 167 14.15 4.97 11.99
C THR A 167 14.32 6.48 11.83
N LEU A 168 15.08 7.13 12.70
CA LEU A 168 15.38 8.56 12.57
C LEU A 168 16.10 8.89 11.26
N GLN A 169 17.09 8.09 10.87
CA GLN A 169 17.78 8.27 9.58
C GLN A 169 16.81 8.10 8.38
N ASN A 170 15.90 7.12 8.44
CA ASN A 170 14.91 6.91 7.38
C ASN A 170 13.92 8.08 7.30
N ILE A 171 13.47 8.63 8.44
CA ILE A 171 12.59 9.81 8.48
C ILE A 171 13.30 11.01 7.84
N GLU A 172 14.55 11.30 8.22
CA GLU A 172 15.33 12.38 7.59
C GLU A 172 15.53 12.15 6.09
N GLN A 173 15.78 10.90 5.68
CA GLN A 173 15.90 10.57 4.26
C GLN A 173 14.57 10.79 3.52
N SER A 174 13.42 10.43 4.09
CA SER A 174 12.11 10.62 3.47
C SER A 174 11.78 12.10 3.24
N LYS A 175 12.17 12.98 4.16
CA LYS A 175 12.03 14.44 4.02
C LYS A 175 12.80 15.00 2.82
N THR A 176 13.84 14.33 2.35
CA THR A 176 14.57 14.74 1.15
C THR A 176 13.82 14.43 -0.15
N GLN A 177 12.81 13.58 -0.11
CA GLN A 177 12.06 13.12 -1.27
C GLN A 177 10.75 13.94 -1.40
N ALA A 178 10.62 14.68 -2.50
CA ALA A 178 9.45 15.51 -2.75
C ALA A 178 8.13 14.71 -2.73
N ALA A 179 8.14 13.47 -3.22
CA ALA A 179 6.98 12.58 -3.20
C ALA A 179 6.51 12.28 -1.77
N SER A 180 7.44 11.93 -0.85
CA SER A 180 7.10 11.66 0.55
C SER A 180 6.55 12.88 1.27
N VAL A 181 7.10 14.07 0.96
CA VAL A 181 6.59 15.34 1.51
C VAL A 181 5.19 15.62 0.98
N ALA A 182 4.94 15.39 -0.32
CA ALA A 182 3.63 15.59 -0.93
C ALA A 182 2.56 14.64 -0.33
N ASP A 183 2.90 13.35 -0.16
CA ASP A 183 2.01 12.37 0.44
C ASP A 183 1.67 12.74 1.89
N SER A 184 2.69 13.06 2.71
CA SER A 184 2.48 13.44 4.12
C SER A 184 1.64 14.71 4.26
N ALA A 185 1.89 15.73 3.43
CA ALA A 185 1.11 16.96 3.46
C ALA A 185 -0.34 16.72 3.02
N PHE A 186 -0.55 15.90 2.00
CA PHE A 186 -1.87 15.56 1.51
C PHE A 186 -2.69 14.82 2.57
N ASP A 187 -2.10 13.82 3.24
CA ASP A 187 -2.74 13.07 4.31
C ASP A 187 -3.06 13.97 5.51
N LEU A 188 -2.14 14.83 5.92
CA LEU A 188 -2.36 15.78 7.03
C LEU A 188 -3.51 16.76 6.75
N LEU A 189 -3.62 17.25 5.52
CA LEU A 189 -4.70 18.16 5.10
C LEU A 189 -6.06 17.44 5.09
N LEU A 190 -6.10 16.18 4.68
CA LEU A 190 -7.35 15.42 4.55
C LEU A 190 -7.79 14.75 5.86
N LEU A 191 -6.86 14.23 6.66
CA LEU A 191 -7.17 13.40 7.82
C LEU A 191 -7.01 14.15 9.14
N GLY A 192 -6.36 15.31 9.14
CA GLY A 192 -6.25 16.19 10.29
C GLY A 192 -5.14 15.82 11.26
N ARG A 193 -4.54 16.85 11.85
CA ARG A 193 -3.39 16.73 12.75
C ARG A 193 -3.69 16.05 14.09
N ASP A 194 -4.96 15.95 14.44
CA ASP A 194 -5.42 15.32 15.68
C ASP A 194 -5.60 13.80 15.54
N ASN A 195 -5.31 13.24 14.36
CA ASN A 195 -5.37 11.81 14.08
C ASN A 195 -3.96 11.23 13.84
N SER A 196 -3.62 10.16 14.53
CA SER A 196 -2.34 9.47 14.33
C SER A 196 -2.17 8.97 12.88
N ILE A 197 -3.26 8.55 12.26
CA ILE A 197 -3.30 8.02 10.88
C ILE A 197 -3.00 9.06 9.79
N ALA A 198 -3.02 10.35 10.13
CA ALA A 198 -2.62 11.42 9.21
C ALA A 198 -1.10 11.54 9.03
N TYR A 199 -0.34 10.83 9.84
CA TYR A 199 1.11 10.87 9.85
C TYR A 199 1.74 9.60 9.27
N PRO A 200 2.99 9.66 8.81
CA PRO A 200 3.69 8.45 8.38
C PRO A 200 3.76 7.41 9.51
N GLY A 201 3.53 6.12 9.20
CA GLY A 201 3.57 5.05 10.20
C GLY A 201 4.94 4.83 10.86
N ALA A 202 6.01 5.40 10.29
CA ALA A 202 7.32 5.45 10.95
C ALA A 202 7.41 6.51 12.07
N GLY A 203 6.41 7.38 12.20
CA GLY A 203 6.37 8.52 13.12
C GLY A 203 7.10 9.75 12.60
N LEU A 204 7.27 10.71 13.49
CA LEU A 204 8.04 11.95 13.26
C LEU A 204 9.39 11.89 14.00
N ALA A 205 10.37 12.66 13.54
CA ALA A 205 11.69 12.67 14.16
C ALA A 205 11.64 12.97 15.66
N ASP A 206 10.85 13.98 16.06
CA ASP A 206 10.72 14.38 17.45
C ASP A 206 10.00 13.32 18.29
N THR A 207 8.89 12.75 17.79
CA THR A 207 8.13 11.71 18.51
C THR A 207 8.96 10.45 18.67
N VAL A 208 9.63 9.99 17.61
CA VAL A 208 10.51 8.82 17.64
C VAL A 208 11.70 9.05 18.57
N ALA A 209 12.32 10.24 18.55
CA ALA A 209 13.42 10.58 19.44
C ALA A 209 13.02 10.52 20.92
N ASP A 210 11.75 10.76 21.22
CA ASP A 210 11.21 10.75 22.60
C ASP A 210 10.62 9.39 23.03
N ILE A 211 10.56 8.39 22.13
CA ILE A 211 10.13 7.03 22.50
C ILE A 211 11.23 6.34 23.34
N SER A 212 10.84 5.77 24.47
CA SER A 212 11.69 4.95 25.33
C SER A 212 11.42 3.46 25.15
N LEU A 213 12.38 2.62 25.55
CA LEU A 213 12.21 1.16 25.51
C LEU A 213 11.07 0.69 26.45
N ASP A 214 10.86 1.36 27.57
CA ASP A 214 9.79 1.02 28.51
C ASP A 214 8.41 1.32 27.89
N GLU A 215 8.27 2.36 27.07
CA GLU A 215 7.05 2.61 26.30
C GLU A 215 6.80 1.56 25.24
N VAL A 216 7.84 1.06 24.55
CA VAL A 216 7.72 -0.06 23.62
C VAL A 216 7.22 -1.32 24.34
N ARG A 217 7.77 -1.64 25.52
CA ARG A 217 7.28 -2.76 26.33
C ARG A 217 5.84 -2.57 26.78
N SER A 218 5.51 -1.39 27.28
CA SER A 218 4.15 -1.07 27.71
C SER A 218 3.15 -1.15 26.56
N PHE A 219 3.52 -0.69 25.36
CA PHE A 219 2.67 -0.79 24.19
C PHE A 219 2.44 -2.26 23.78
N TYR A 220 3.50 -3.06 23.76
CA TYR A 220 3.39 -4.49 23.53
C TYR A 220 2.46 -5.17 24.54
N GLU A 221 2.66 -4.95 25.85
CA GLU A 221 1.85 -5.54 26.92
C GLU A 221 0.36 -5.14 26.85
N GLN A 222 0.05 -3.95 26.36
CA GLN A 222 -1.31 -3.41 26.29
C GLN A 222 -2.06 -3.75 25.00
N THR A 223 -1.35 -3.96 23.90
CA THR A 223 -2.00 -4.06 22.58
C THR A 223 -1.81 -5.40 21.89
N TYR A 224 -0.78 -6.19 22.23
CA TYR A 224 -0.55 -7.50 21.63
C TYR A 224 -1.41 -8.56 22.34
N SER A 225 -2.63 -8.71 21.89
CA SER A 225 -3.65 -9.55 22.55
C SER A 225 -4.33 -10.49 21.56
N PRO A 226 -4.61 -11.75 21.98
CA PRO A 226 -5.40 -12.68 21.18
C PRO A 226 -6.86 -12.25 21.03
N ALA A 227 -7.37 -11.38 21.93
CA ALA A 227 -8.77 -10.95 21.93
C ALA A 227 -9.19 -10.16 20.65
N THR A 228 -8.23 -9.61 19.94
CA THR A 228 -8.45 -8.94 18.64
C THR A 228 -7.75 -9.66 17.48
N ALA A 229 -7.22 -10.86 17.75
CA ALA A 229 -6.45 -11.60 16.77
C ALA A 229 -7.33 -12.45 15.85
N SER A 230 -6.91 -12.54 14.61
CA SER A 230 -7.42 -13.49 13.63
C SER A 230 -6.27 -14.09 12.83
N ILE A 231 -6.47 -15.30 12.33
CA ILE A 231 -5.48 -16.02 11.52
C ILE A 231 -6.09 -16.32 10.16
N VAL A 232 -5.34 -16.02 9.10
CA VAL A 232 -5.65 -16.53 7.76
C VAL A 232 -4.55 -17.44 7.27
N ALA A 233 -4.91 -18.53 6.57
CA ALA A 233 -3.98 -19.57 6.18
C ALA A 233 -4.25 -20.10 4.77
N VAL A 234 -3.18 -20.31 4.00
CA VAL A 234 -3.22 -21.03 2.72
C VAL A 234 -2.16 -22.13 2.77
N SER A 235 -2.58 -23.39 2.70
CA SER A 235 -1.69 -24.54 2.92
C SER A 235 -2.15 -25.77 2.14
N ASP A 236 -1.22 -26.68 1.89
CA ASP A 236 -1.52 -28.07 1.46
C ASP A 236 -1.82 -29.01 2.64
N ILE A 237 -1.60 -28.57 3.87
CA ILE A 237 -1.91 -29.31 5.09
C ILE A 237 -3.43 -29.32 5.31
N PRO A 238 -4.04 -30.47 5.63
CA PRO A 238 -5.46 -30.55 5.98
C PRO A 238 -5.81 -29.66 7.18
N GLU A 239 -7.03 -29.13 7.20
CA GLU A 239 -7.55 -28.21 8.24
C GLU A 239 -7.21 -28.67 9.67
N SER A 240 -7.61 -29.91 10.05
CA SER A 240 -7.41 -30.40 11.41
C SER A 240 -5.95 -30.46 11.83
N ASP A 241 -5.06 -30.82 10.90
CA ASP A 241 -3.63 -30.93 11.16
C ASP A 241 -3.01 -29.51 11.24
N LEU A 242 -3.48 -28.57 10.40
CA LEU A 242 -3.03 -27.19 10.44
C LEU A 242 -3.45 -26.50 11.74
N VAL A 243 -4.72 -26.63 12.15
CA VAL A 243 -5.20 -26.08 13.44
C VAL A 243 -4.40 -26.66 14.61
N ASN A 244 -4.09 -27.96 14.60
CA ASN A 244 -3.22 -28.57 15.62
C ASN A 244 -1.80 -27.97 15.63
N LEU A 245 -1.23 -27.64 14.48
CA LEU A 245 0.09 -26.98 14.41
C LEU A 245 0.05 -25.54 14.91
N LEU A 246 -1.10 -24.86 14.80
CA LEU A 246 -1.31 -23.51 15.32
C LEU A 246 -1.59 -23.48 16.83
N SER A 247 -1.81 -24.64 17.48
CA SER A 247 -2.09 -24.71 18.93
C SER A 247 -0.97 -24.14 19.82
N VAL A 248 0.25 -23.98 19.30
CA VAL A 248 1.33 -23.24 19.98
C VAL A 248 0.94 -21.81 20.34
N LEU A 249 -0.07 -21.22 19.65
CA LEU A 249 -0.60 -19.90 19.94
C LEU A 249 -1.69 -19.88 21.00
N GLU A 250 -2.16 -21.04 21.49
CA GLU A 250 -3.22 -21.13 22.51
C GLU A 250 -2.78 -20.62 23.89
N ASP A 251 -1.46 -20.62 24.16
CA ASP A 251 -0.89 -20.04 25.37
C ASP A 251 -0.91 -18.50 25.35
N TRP A 252 -1.22 -17.89 24.21
CA TRP A 252 -1.37 -16.44 24.09
C TRP A 252 -2.63 -15.99 24.84
N SER A 253 -2.46 -15.06 25.77
CA SER A 253 -3.52 -14.53 26.61
C SER A 253 -3.41 -13.02 26.73
N GLY A 254 -4.51 -12.35 26.99
CA GLY A 254 -4.60 -10.91 27.15
C GLY A 254 -6.02 -10.41 26.93
N ASP A 255 -6.35 -9.30 27.56
CA ASP A 255 -7.62 -8.61 27.36
C ASP A 255 -7.59 -7.80 26.05
N ALA A 256 -8.77 -7.48 25.50
CA ALA A 256 -8.86 -6.60 24.34
C ALA A 256 -8.25 -5.22 24.67
N PRO A 257 -7.41 -4.66 23.77
CA PRO A 257 -6.89 -3.32 23.94
C PRO A 257 -8.02 -2.28 23.98
N ALA A 258 -7.73 -1.10 24.51
CA ALA A 258 -8.66 0.01 24.42
C ALA A 258 -8.89 0.38 22.93
N ALA A 259 -10.15 0.63 22.57
CA ALA A 259 -10.49 1.05 21.22
C ALA A 259 -9.77 2.37 20.88
N ALA A 260 -9.21 2.42 19.67
CA ALA A 260 -8.59 3.64 19.16
C ALA A 260 -9.64 4.76 19.02
N THR A 261 -9.25 5.99 19.36
CA THR A 261 -10.09 7.17 19.14
C THR A 261 -9.67 7.84 17.84
N ILE A 262 -10.63 8.06 16.94
CA ILE A 262 -10.43 8.81 15.72
C ILE A 262 -11.22 10.12 15.84
N GLU A 263 -10.53 11.24 15.75
CA GLU A 263 -11.15 12.55 15.76
C GLU A 263 -11.83 12.85 14.42
N PRO A 264 -12.85 13.71 14.37
CA PRO A 264 -13.49 14.09 13.12
C PRO A 264 -12.49 14.65 12.12
N PHE A 265 -12.57 14.18 10.89
CA PHE A 265 -11.69 14.66 9.82
C PHE A 265 -12.01 16.11 9.47
N PRO A 266 -11.00 16.96 9.21
CA PRO A 266 -11.22 18.34 8.80
C PRO A 266 -11.86 18.43 7.42
N GLU A 267 -12.47 19.58 7.12
CA GLU A 267 -12.85 19.93 5.76
C GLU A 267 -11.81 20.95 5.24
N PRO A 268 -10.87 20.54 4.39
CA PRO A 268 -9.87 21.45 3.84
C PRO A 268 -10.52 22.43 2.88
N ASP A 269 -9.86 23.59 2.68
CA ASP A 269 -10.32 24.62 1.74
C ASP A 269 -10.26 24.09 0.30
N ALA A 270 -11.39 23.63 -0.22
CA ALA A 270 -11.51 23.08 -1.56
C ALA A 270 -11.13 24.11 -2.63
N GLY A 271 -10.59 23.64 -3.75
CA GLY A 271 -10.08 24.48 -4.83
C GLY A 271 -8.77 25.21 -4.50
N THR A 272 -8.15 24.91 -3.35
CA THR A 272 -6.89 25.53 -2.91
C THR A 272 -5.69 24.71 -3.34
N LEU A 273 -4.66 25.40 -3.83
CA LEU A 273 -3.34 24.84 -4.12
C LEU A 273 -2.42 25.08 -2.91
N TYR A 274 -1.94 24.01 -2.31
CA TYR A 274 -0.94 24.04 -1.25
C TYR A 274 0.44 23.81 -1.85
N LEU A 275 1.33 24.78 -1.69
CA LEU A 275 2.68 24.77 -2.25
C LEU A 275 3.72 24.55 -1.16
N ILE A 276 4.58 23.56 -1.35
CA ILE A 276 5.73 23.29 -0.49
C ILE A 276 7.01 23.49 -1.30
N ASP A 277 7.93 24.32 -0.79
CA ASP A 277 9.19 24.57 -1.45
C ASP A 277 10.16 23.39 -1.27
N LYS A 278 10.72 22.95 -2.40
CA LYS A 278 11.81 21.98 -2.45
C LYS A 278 12.91 22.49 -3.37
N PRO A 279 13.85 23.29 -2.84
CA PRO A 279 14.84 23.99 -3.66
C PRO A 279 15.68 23.03 -4.51
N ASN A 280 15.88 23.40 -5.77
CA ASN A 280 16.61 22.61 -6.78
C ASN A 280 16.01 21.24 -7.10
N ALA A 281 14.74 20.98 -6.79
CA ALA A 281 14.08 19.76 -7.20
C ALA A 281 13.99 19.67 -8.74
N ALA A 282 14.49 18.57 -9.30
CA ALA A 282 14.44 18.31 -10.74
C ALA A 282 13.02 18.00 -11.25
N GLN A 283 12.16 17.57 -10.36
CA GLN A 283 10.75 17.26 -10.61
C GLN A 283 9.89 17.91 -9.53
N SER A 284 8.66 18.24 -9.90
CA SER A 284 7.61 18.60 -8.94
C SER A 284 6.67 17.43 -8.75
N GLU A 285 6.25 17.22 -7.52
CA GLU A 285 5.22 16.25 -7.17
C GLU A 285 3.87 16.94 -7.07
N ILE A 286 2.86 16.35 -7.69
CA ILE A 286 1.49 16.85 -7.72
C ILE A 286 0.58 15.80 -7.10
N ARG A 287 -0.30 16.23 -6.19
CA ARG A 287 -1.42 15.44 -5.65
C ARG A 287 -2.69 16.28 -5.79
N ILE A 288 -3.71 15.72 -6.43
CA ILE A 288 -5.03 16.36 -6.59
C ILE A 288 -6.07 15.39 -6.09
N GLY A 289 -6.88 15.77 -5.11
CA GLY A 289 -7.88 14.85 -4.59
C GLY A 289 -8.62 15.34 -3.38
N LYS A 290 -9.40 14.43 -2.79
CA LYS A 290 -10.26 14.69 -1.65
C LYS A 290 -10.53 13.40 -0.87
N ARG A 291 -11.11 13.51 0.34
CA ARG A 291 -11.73 12.34 0.98
C ARG A 291 -12.87 11.82 0.11
N ALA A 292 -13.00 10.50 0.07
CA ALA A 292 -13.97 9.80 -0.75
C ALA A 292 -14.58 8.62 0.05
N LEU A 293 -14.95 7.58 -0.65
CA LEU A 293 -15.66 6.42 -0.11
C LEU A 293 -14.74 5.55 0.78
N PRO A 294 -15.15 5.16 1.99
CA PRO A 294 -14.51 4.09 2.73
C PRO A 294 -14.62 2.78 1.93
N TYR A 295 -13.79 1.80 2.29
CA TYR A 295 -13.76 0.51 1.61
C TYR A 295 -15.12 -0.20 1.68
N ASP A 296 -15.61 -0.59 0.53
CA ASP A 296 -16.79 -1.43 0.35
C ASP A 296 -16.56 -2.33 -0.88
N ALA A 297 -16.34 -3.60 -0.61
CA ALA A 297 -15.94 -4.56 -1.63
C ALA A 297 -16.96 -4.74 -2.77
N THR A 298 -18.26 -4.50 -2.52
CA THR A 298 -19.33 -4.77 -3.46
C THR A 298 -20.30 -3.60 -3.67
N GLY A 299 -20.04 -2.48 -3.00
CA GLY A 299 -20.84 -1.27 -3.09
C GLY A 299 -20.27 -0.20 -4.01
N GLU A 300 -20.46 1.06 -3.60
CA GLU A 300 -20.06 2.23 -4.41
C GLU A 300 -18.54 2.38 -4.52
N TYR A 301 -17.79 2.01 -3.49
CA TYR A 301 -16.32 2.05 -3.54
C TYR A 301 -15.78 1.18 -4.70
N PHE A 302 -16.26 -0.06 -4.83
CA PHE A 302 -15.83 -0.93 -5.94
C PHE A 302 -16.25 -0.37 -7.30
N ARG A 303 -17.47 0.18 -7.42
CA ARG A 303 -17.92 0.84 -8.65
C ARG A 303 -17.10 2.09 -8.98
N ALA A 304 -16.71 2.86 -7.97
CA ALA A 304 -15.81 4.01 -8.15
C ALA A 304 -14.40 3.57 -8.64
N GLN A 305 -13.90 2.43 -8.19
CA GLN A 305 -12.67 1.86 -8.74
C GLN A 305 -12.83 1.47 -10.22
N LEU A 306 -13.97 0.89 -10.61
CA LEU A 306 -14.27 0.59 -12.02
C LEU A 306 -14.35 1.86 -12.86
N MET A 307 -15.01 2.91 -12.35
CA MET A 307 -15.09 4.21 -12.99
C MET A 307 -13.69 4.81 -13.18
N ASN A 308 -12.87 4.81 -12.15
CA ASN A 308 -11.53 5.37 -12.19
C ASN A 308 -10.56 4.64 -13.14
N TYR A 309 -10.85 3.38 -13.51
CA TYR A 309 -9.94 2.58 -14.33
C TYR A 309 -9.61 3.26 -15.66
N ALA A 310 -10.61 3.85 -16.33
CA ALA A 310 -10.42 4.59 -17.58
C ALA A 310 -9.80 5.97 -17.37
N LEU A 311 -10.06 6.64 -16.23
CA LEU A 311 -9.52 7.98 -15.94
C LEU A 311 -8.02 7.93 -15.64
N GLY A 312 -7.60 7.13 -14.67
CA GLY A 312 -6.20 7.09 -14.21
C GLY A 312 -5.75 5.74 -13.65
N GLY A 313 -6.64 4.73 -13.54
CA GLY A 313 -6.33 3.43 -12.95
C GLY A 313 -5.55 2.49 -13.87
N ALA A 314 -5.63 2.68 -15.19
CA ALA A 314 -4.93 1.85 -16.17
C ALA A 314 -3.70 2.55 -16.75
N PHE A 315 -2.75 1.77 -17.27
CA PHE A 315 -1.62 2.33 -18.03
C PHE A 315 -2.09 3.13 -19.26
N ASN A 316 -3.14 2.68 -19.93
CA ASN A 316 -3.77 3.36 -21.08
C ASN A 316 -4.94 4.24 -20.65
N SER A 317 -4.91 4.79 -19.45
CA SER A 317 -5.91 5.74 -18.94
C SER A 317 -5.73 7.13 -19.54
N ARG A 318 -6.79 7.96 -19.48
CA ARG A 318 -6.78 9.32 -20.03
C ARG A 318 -5.65 10.16 -19.46
N ILE A 319 -5.50 10.20 -18.14
CA ILE A 319 -4.47 10.99 -17.45
C ILE A 319 -3.07 10.55 -17.91
N ASN A 320 -2.78 9.25 -17.96
CA ASN A 320 -1.46 8.78 -18.35
C ASN A 320 -1.16 9.00 -19.83
N LEU A 321 -2.13 8.77 -20.72
CA LEU A 321 -1.96 9.04 -22.15
C LEU A 321 -1.71 10.52 -22.42
N ASN A 322 -2.44 11.40 -21.76
CA ASN A 322 -2.24 12.85 -21.90
C ASN A 322 -0.86 13.28 -21.39
N LEU A 323 -0.61 13.15 -20.08
CA LEU A 323 0.59 13.72 -19.46
C LEU A 323 1.88 13.04 -19.90
N ARG A 324 1.84 11.71 -20.11
CA ARG A 324 3.02 10.94 -20.48
C ARG A 324 3.25 10.86 -21.99
N GLU A 325 2.25 10.35 -22.75
CA GLU A 325 2.45 10.04 -24.16
C GLU A 325 2.33 11.30 -25.04
N ASP A 326 1.30 12.13 -24.81
CA ASP A 326 1.05 13.29 -25.65
C ASP A 326 1.94 14.48 -25.28
N LYS A 327 2.09 14.77 -24.00
CA LYS A 327 2.81 15.95 -23.50
C LYS A 327 4.26 15.67 -23.12
N GLY A 328 4.58 14.45 -22.69
CA GLY A 328 5.93 14.09 -22.22
C GLY A 328 6.35 14.83 -20.96
N TYR A 329 5.40 15.17 -20.09
CA TYR A 329 5.66 15.89 -18.84
C TYR A 329 6.14 14.99 -17.71
N THR A 330 5.79 13.70 -17.75
CA THR A 330 6.06 12.69 -16.73
C THR A 330 6.44 11.34 -17.31
N TYR A 331 7.00 10.46 -16.48
CA TYR A 331 7.15 9.03 -16.79
C TYR A 331 5.89 8.22 -16.48
N GLY A 332 4.95 8.78 -15.74
CA GLY A 332 3.66 8.17 -15.43
C GLY A 332 2.80 9.09 -14.58
N ALA A 333 1.50 9.10 -14.87
CA ALA A 333 0.48 9.77 -14.10
C ALA A 333 -0.70 8.83 -13.89
N ARG A 334 -1.32 8.89 -12.73
CA ARG A 334 -2.40 7.97 -12.35
C ARG A 334 -3.45 8.65 -11.48
N SER A 335 -4.56 7.96 -11.27
CA SER A 335 -5.49 8.25 -10.19
C SER A 335 -5.98 6.96 -9.54
N ALA A 336 -6.38 7.05 -8.28
CA ALA A 336 -6.87 5.92 -7.52
C ALA A 336 -7.95 6.33 -6.51
N PHE A 337 -8.89 5.43 -6.26
CA PHE A 337 -9.68 5.39 -5.04
C PHE A 337 -9.03 4.37 -4.11
N SER A 338 -8.59 4.81 -2.95
CA SER A 338 -8.12 3.95 -1.86
C SER A 338 -8.97 4.18 -0.62
N GLY A 339 -9.20 3.14 0.16
CA GLY A 339 -10.03 3.26 1.34
C GLY A 339 -9.80 2.11 2.31
N ASN A 340 -10.15 2.35 3.55
CA ASN A 340 -10.22 1.38 4.63
C ASN A 340 -11.60 1.45 5.31
N ASP A 341 -11.75 0.84 6.46
CA ASP A 341 -12.99 0.81 7.23
C ASP A 341 -13.43 2.16 7.80
N LEU A 342 -12.56 3.18 7.83
CA LEU A 342 -12.83 4.51 8.39
C LEU A 342 -13.06 5.58 7.34
N TYR A 343 -12.25 5.58 6.29
CA TYR A 343 -12.26 6.62 5.26
C TYR A 343 -11.79 6.07 3.92
N GLY A 344 -12.02 6.85 2.89
CA GLY A 344 -11.37 6.68 1.61
C GLY A 344 -10.89 7.99 1.05
N VAL A 345 -10.04 7.90 0.04
CA VAL A 345 -9.43 9.04 -0.65
C VAL A 345 -9.47 8.78 -2.15
N PHE A 346 -9.85 9.80 -2.91
CA PHE A 346 -9.51 9.90 -4.32
C PHE A 346 -8.25 10.76 -4.45
N VAL A 347 -7.25 10.28 -5.17
CA VAL A 347 -6.04 11.02 -5.49
C VAL A 347 -5.63 10.80 -6.94
N ALA A 348 -5.30 11.87 -7.65
CA ALA A 348 -4.57 11.86 -8.91
C ALA A 348 -3.16 12.39 -8.67
N ASP A 349 -2.14 11.67 -9.13
CA ASP A 349 -0.75 11.95 -8.79
C ASP A 349 0.21 11.79 -9.96
N ALA A 350 1.27 12.61 -9.96
CA ALA A 350 2.44 12.43 -10.82
C ALA A 350 3.66 13.22 -10.30
N GLY A 351 4.85 12.66 -10.54
CA GLY A 351 6.09 13.42 -10.55
C GLY A 351 6.34 13.96 -11.97
N VAL A 352 6.37 15.27 -12.14
CA VAL A 352 6.48 15.95 -13.44
C VAL A 352 7.77 16.76 -13.53
N ARG A 353 8.24 17.05 -14.76
CA ARG A 353 9.35 17.98 -14.92
C ARG A 353 8.99 19.35 -14.33
N THR A 354 9.94 19.96 -13.63
CA THR A 354 9.73 21.25 -12.93
C THR A 354 9.21 22.34 -13.88
N ASP A 355 9.72 22.41 -15.12
CA ASP A 355 9.28 23.39 -16.14
C ASP A 355 7.87 23.15 -16.68
N ALA A 356 7.29 21.97 -16.42
CA ALA A 356 5.97 21.56 -16.86
C ALA A 356 4.92 21.56 -15.74
N THR A 357 5.27 21.98 -14.51
CA THR A 357 4.40 21.84 -13.32
C THR A 357 3.03 22.48 -13.51
N ALA A 358 2.96 23.76 -13.83
CA ALA A 358 1.68 24.45 -14.01
C ALA A 358 0.88 23.87 -15.19
N ALA A 359 1.54 23.53 -16.30
CA ALA A 359 0.89 22.89 -17.44
C ALA A 359 0.32 21.52 -17.07
N SER A 360 1.03 20.75 -16.24
CA SER A 360 0.56 19.45 -15.74
C SER A 360 -0.67 19.58 -14.83
N VAL A 361 -0.71 20.57 -13.95
CA VAL A 361 -1.90 20.88 -13.13
C VAL A 361 -3.10 21.15 -14.03
N VAL A 362 -2.93 21.97 -15.08
CA VAL A 362 -4.02 22.27 -16.04
C VAL A 362 -4.52 21.01 -16.73
N GLU A 363 -3.61 20.12 -17.17
CA GLU A 363 -4.00 18.87 -17.83
C GLU A 363 -4.72 17.93 -16.88
N PHE A 364 -4.27 17.78 -15.63
CA PHE A 364 -4.99 17.00 -14.62
C PHE A 364 -6.41 17.53 -14.39
N VAL A 365 -6.54 18.84 -14.18
CA VAL A 365 -7.84 19.50 -13.97
C VAL A 365 -8.76 19.27 -15.16
N ASN A 366 -8.23 19.43 -16.38
CA ASN A 366 -9.01 19.22 -17.61
C ASN A 366 -9.48 17.76 -17.77
N GLU A 367 -8.61 16.79 -17.53
CA GLU A 367 -8.96 15.37 -17.64
C GLU A 367 -10.01 14.97 -16.60
N ILE A 368 -9.83 15.37 -15.33
CA ILE A 368 -10.76 15.05 -14.25
C ILE A 368 -12.12 15.73 -14.50
N ALA A 369 -12.12 17.04 -14.77
CA ALA A 369 -13.36 17.78 -15.02
C ALA A 369 -14.06 17.34 -16.31
N GLY A 370 -13.31 17.05 -17.37
CA GLY A 370 -13.85 16.52 -18.62
C GLY A 370 -14.49 15.16 -18.43
N TYR A 371 -13.84 14.26 -17.63
CA TYR A 371 -14.40 12.95 -17.33
C TYR A 371 -15.65 13.05 -16.45
N ALA A 372 -15.68 13.95 -15.47
CA ALA A 372 -16.85 14.21 -14.64
C ALA A 372 -18.05 14.74 -15.47
N ALA A 373 -17.79 15.59 -16.48
CA ALA A 373 -18.82 16.19 -17.30
C ALA A 373 -19.33 15.29 -18.44
N ASP A 374 -18.42 14.63 -19.15
CA ASP A 374 -18.71 13.89 -20.40
C ASP A 374 -18.85 12.38 -20.17
N GLY A 375 -18.38 11.88 -19.03
CA GLY A 375 -18.40 10.47 -18.64
C GLY A 375 -17.43 9.59 -19.42
N ILE A 376 -17.64 8.27 -19.31
CA ILE A 376 -16.86 7.23 -19.98
C ILE A 376 -17.39 7.01 -21.42
N THR A 377 -16.53 6.68 -22.35
CA THR A 377 -16.94 6.21 -23.69
C THR A 377 -17.27 4.71 -23.69
N ASP A 378 -18.07 4.27 -24.66
CA ASP A 378 -18.40 2.83 -24.81
C ASP A 378 -17.13 1.98 -25.03
N ALA A 379 -16.13 2.51 -25.73
CA ALA A 379 -14.87 1.83 -25.97
C ALA A 379 -14.05 1.67 -24.68
N GLU A 380 -13.99 2.71 -23.83
CA GLU A 380 -13.32 2.67 -22.54
C GLU A 380 -14.03 1.72 -21.56
N LEU A 381 -15.36 1.73 -21.52
CA LEU A 381 -16.13 0.80 -20.70
C LEU A 381 -15.88 -0.67 -21.13
N ALA A 382 -15.91 -0.94 -22.44
CA ALA A 382 -15.61 -2.26 -22.96
C ALA A 382 -14.16 -2.69 -22.68
N PHE A 383 -13.21 -1.75 -22.72
CA PHE A 383 -11.82 -1.99 -22.31
C PHE A 383 -11.72 -2.29 -20.82
N THR A 384 -12.34 -1.49 -19.95
CA THR A 384 -12.35 -1.67 -18.49
C THR A 384 -12.87 -3.06 -18.11
N LYS A 385 -14.04 -3.45 -18.64
CA LYS A 385 -14.64 -4.76 -18.37
C LYS A 385 -13.74 -5.92 -18.78
N ARG A 386 -13.10 -5.83 -19.94
CA ARG A 386 -12.17 -6.87 -20.42
C ARG A 386 -10.86 -6.90 -19.61
N ALA A 387 -10.25 -5.75 -19.39
CA ALA A 387 -8.96 -5.66 -18.73
C ALA A 387 -9.03 -6.16 -17.29
N ILE A 388 -10.04 -5.72 -16.54
CA ILE A 388 -10.25 -6.16 -15.16
C ILE A 388 -10.59 -7.65 -15.12
N GLY A 389 -11.61 -8.10 -15.87
CA GLY A 389 -12.01 -9.50 -15.85
C GLY A 389 -10.93 -10.48 -16.35
N GLN A 390 -9.99 -10.05 -17.21
CA GLN A 390 -8.85 -10.87 -17.61
C GLN A 390 -7.70 -10.83 -16.62
N SER A 391 -7.52 -9.72 -15.90
CA SER A 391 -6.47 -9.60 -14.88
C SER A 391 -6.84 -10.35 -13.61
N ASP A 392 -8.11 -10.40 -13.27
CA ASP A 392 -8.61 -11.02 -12.04
C ASP A 392 -8.19 -12.48 -11.91
N ALA A 393 -8.25 -13.28 -12.96
CA ALA A 393 -7.83 -14.68 -12.89
C ALA A 393 -6.41 -14.87 -12.34
N ARG A 394 -5.51 -13.92 -12.60
CA ARG A 394 -4.13 -13.96 -12.10
C ARG A 394 -3.99 -13.60 -10.63
N ASN A 395 -5.00 -12.93 -10.06
CA ASN A 395 -4.99 -12.49 -8.66
C ASN A 395 -5.26 -13.63 -7.68
N TYR A 396 -5.54 -14.85 -8.17
CA TYR A 396 -5.91 -16.02 -7.37
C TYR A 396 -4.95 -17.20 -7.53
N GLU A 397 -3.83 -17.03 -8.22
CA GLU A 397 -2.92 -18.13 -8.56
C GLU A 397 -2.01 -18.51 -7.39
N THR A 398 -1.38 -17.53 -6.74
CA THR A 398 -0.36 -17.80 -5.73
C THR A 398 -0.93 -17.91 -4.31
N PRO A 399 -0.27 -18.67 -3.39
CA PRO A 399 -0.67 -18.70 -1.97
C PRO A 399 -0.75 -17.29 -1.33
N ALA A 400 0.16 -16.38 -1.70
CA ALA A 400 0.16 -15.01 -1.18
C ALA A 400 -1.06 -14.19 -1.63
N GLN A 401 -1.52 -14.37 -2.88
CA GLN A 401 -2.72 -13.72 -3.41
C GLN A 401 -3.97 -14.28 -2.74
N LYS A 402 -4.08 -15.60 -2.62
CA LYS A 402 -5.16 -16.27 -1.89
C LYS A 402 -5.21 -15.80 -0.42
N LEU A 403 -4.06 -15.67 0.24
CA LEU A 403 -3.96 -15.14 1.59
C LEU A 403 -4.47 -13.69 1.69
N GLY A 404 -4.23 -12.85 0.67
CA GLY A 404 -4.76 -11.50 0.58
C GLY A 404 -6.29 -11.46 0.56
N ILE A 405 -6.93 -12.36 -0.18
CA ILE A 405 -8.40 -12.48 -0.24
C ILE A 405 -8.97 -12.87 1.12
N LEU A 406 -8.42 -13.93 1.74
CA LEU A 406 -8.84 -14.34 3.08
C LEU A 406 -8.64 -13.22 4.11
N SER A 407 -7.55 -12.46 3.99
CA SER A 407 -7.31 -11.30 4.86
C SER A 407 -8.38 -10.23 4.68
N ASN A 408 -8.82 -9.96 3.45
CA ASN A 408 -9.90 -9.00 3.19
C ASN A 408 -11.24 -9.49 3.77
N ILE A 409 -11.56 -10.78 3.62
CA ILE A 409 -12.77 -11.36 4.22
C ILE A 409 -12.78 -11.11 5.73
N VAL A 410 -11.69 -11.43 6.42
CA VAL A 410 -11.61 -11.26 7.88
C VAL A 410 -11.54 -9.80 8.30
N THR A 411 -10.78 -8.96 7.57
CA THR A 411 -10.58 -7.55 7.92
C THR A 411 -11.84 -6.72 7.78
N TYR A 412 -12.66 -7.02 6.77
CA TYR A 412 -13.84 -6.23 6.40
C TYR A 412 -15.17 -6.99 6.57
N ASP A 413 -15.15 -8.16 7.23
CA ASP A 413 -16.32 -9.01 7.42
C ASP A 413 -17.09 -9.26 6.12
N LEU A 414 -16.37 -9.65 5.06
CA LEU A 414 -16.94 -9.86 3.74
C LEU A 414 -17.58 -11.25 3.62
N PRO A 415 -18.63 -11.39 2.82
CA PRO A 415 -19.13 -12.71 2.45
C PRO A 415 -18.09 -13.44 1.60
N GLU A 416 -18.01 -14.76 1.72
CA GLU A 416 -17.03 -15.57 0.98
C GLU A 416 -17.20 -15.48 -0.54
N ASP A 417 -18.40 -15.16 -1.01
CA ASP A 417 -18.73 -14.99 -2.43
C ASP A 417 -18.57 -13.54 -2.94
N PHE A 418 -17.95 -12.65 -2.15
CA PHE A 418 -17.83 -11.22 -2.53
C PHE A 418 -17.18 -11.02 -3.91
N ILE A 419 -16.28 -11.90 -4.31
CA ILE A 419 -15.65 -11.87 -5.64
C ILE A 419 -16.62 -12.21 -6.75
N ASP A 420 -17.50 -13.18 -6.53
CA ASP A 420 -18.56 -13.49 -7.49
C ASP A 420 -19.54 -12.32 -7.62
N GLN A 421 -19.82 -11.62 -6.52
CA GLN A 421 -20.62 -10.38 -6.53
C GLN A 421 -19.88 -9.26 -7.29
N GLN A 422 -18.57 -9.08 -7.11
CA GLN A 422 -17.76 -8.13 -7.89
C GLN A 422 -17.80 -8.44 -9.38
N ASN A 423 -17.67 -9.71 -9.76
CA ASN A 423 -17.78 -10.12 -11.16
C ASN A 423 -19.15 -9.81 -11.75
N GLN A 424 -20.24 -10.04 -11.00
CA GLN A 424 -21.59 -9.67 -11.43
C GLN A 424 -21.73 -8.15 -11.62
N ILE A 425 -21.19 -7.35 -10.70
CA ILE A 425 -21.17 -5.88 -10.83
C ILE A 425 -20.40 -5.48 -12.09
N LEU A 426 -19.21 -6.04 -12.31
CA LEU A 426 -18.39 -5.75 -13.48
C LEU A 426 -19.11 -6.08 -14.80
N GLU A 427 -19.83 -7.19 -14.86
CA GLU A 427 -20.61 -7.58 -16.04
C GLU A 427 -21.80 -6.66 -16.29
N GLN A 428 -22.52 -6.26 -15.23
CA GLN A 428 -23.79 -5.54 -15.30
C GLN A 428 -23.63 -4.02 -15.37
N ILE A 429 -22.51 -3.45 -14.87
CA ILE A 429 -22.33 -2.01 -14.83
C ILE A 429 -22.47 -1.39 -16.21
N GLU A 430 -23.26 -0.34 -16.31
CA GLU A 430 -23.55 0.38 -17.54
C GLU A 430 -22.82 1.73 -17.60
N LYS A 431 -22.74 2.31 -18.80
CA LYS A 431 -22.17 3.64 -18.99
C LYS A 431 -22.82 4.69 -18.09
N SER A 432 -24.13 4.66 -17.98
CA SER A 432 -24.90 5.58 -17.13
C SER A 432 -24.51 5.52 -15.65
N ASP A 433 -24.13 4.33 -15.15
CA ASP A 433 -23.72 4.15 -13.76
C ASP A 433 -22.33 4.81 -13.55
N ILE A 434 -21.41 4.58 -14.48
CA ILE A 434 -20.08 5.19 -14.46
C ILE A 434 -20.17 6.71 -14.57
N ASP A 435 -21.01 7.24 -15.49
CA ASP A 435 -21.18 8.67 -15.69
C ASP A 435 -21.77 9.33 -14.43
N ALA A 436 -22.71 8.68 -13.75
CA ALA A 436 -23.27 9.18 -12.50
C ALA A 436 -22.21 9.23 -11.38
N LEU A 437 -21.41 8.17 -11.23
CA LEU A 437 -20.32 8.14 -10.25
C LEU A 437 -19.25 9.20 -10.55
N ALA A 438 -18.88 9.40 -11.81
CA ALA A 438 -17.91 10.42 -12.20
C ALA A 438 -18.41 11.82 -11.85
N ALA A 439 -19.68 12.13 -12.12
CA ALA A 439 -20.29 13.41 -11.78
C ALA A 439 -20.39 13.63 -10.26
N GLU A 440 -20.57 12.57 -9.46
CA GLU A 440 -20.72 12.64 -8.01
C GLU A 440 -19.36 12.72 -7.28
N TYR A 441 -18.39 11.89 -7.68
CA TYR A 441 -17.15 11.75 -6.92
C TYR A 441 -15.97 12.53 -7.47
N LEU A 442 -16.06 13.10 -8.69
CA LEU A 442 -14.95 13.82 -9.33
C LEU A 442 -15.18 15.35 -9.55
N PRO A 443 -16.07 16.06 -8.82
CA PRO A 443 -16.11 17.52 -8.92
C PRO A 443 -14.75 18.07 -8.48
N ILE A 444 -14.06 18.73 -9.42
CA ILE A 444 -12.69 19.24 -9.21
C ILE A 444 -12.68 20.40 -8.20
N GLU A 445 -13.77 21.13 -8.10
CA GLU A 445 -13.97 22.21 -7.14
C GLU A 445 -13.99 21.76 -5.68
N ASP A 446 -14.22 20.47 -5.41
CA ASP A 446 -14.20 19.90 -4.06
C ASP A 446 -12.80 19.36 -3.67
N MET A 447 -11.85 19.41 -4.59
CA MET A 447 -10.52 18.83 -4.39
C MET A 447 -9.53 19.88 -3.89
N ILE A 448 -8.51 19.40 -3.16
CA ILE A 448 -7.31 20.15 -2.87
C ILE A 448 -6.20 19.75 -3.84
N LEU A 449 -5.26 20.65 -4.02
CA LEU A 449 -4.04 20.41 -4.78
C LEU A 449 -2.84 20.59 -3.88
N VAL A 450 -1.93 19.62 -3.85
CA VAL A 450 -0.62 19.74 -3.18
C VAL A 450 0.45 19.68 -4.26
N VAL A 451 1.33 20.67 -4.27
CA VAL A 451 2.47 20.74 -5.19
C VAL A 451 3.75 20.94 -4.38
N VAL A 452 4.69 20.02 -4.55
CA VAL A 452 6.02 20.09 -3.92
C VAL A 452 7.07 20.21 -5.01
N GLY A 453 7.86 21.28 -5.01
CA GLY A 453 8.86 21.50 -6.04
C GLY A 453 9.68 22.77 -5.81
N ASP A 454 10.58 23.11 -6.75
CA ASP A 454 11.39 24.31 -6.68
C ASP A 454 10.51 25.55 -6.86
N ARG A 455 10.18 26.19 -5.73
CA ARG A 455 9.25 27.33 -5.67
C ARG A 455 9.65 28.48 -6.60
N GLU A 456 10.96 28.79 -6.67
CA GLU A 456 11.44 29.91 -7.51
C GLU A 456 11.12 29.67 -8.99
N VAL A 457 11.10 28.41 -9.42
CA VAL A 457 10.83 28.02 -10.80
C VAL A 457 9.33 27.91 -11.07
N ILE A 458 8.57 27.29 -10.16
CA ILE A 458 7.19 26.89 -10.44
C ILE A 458 6.14 27.92 -10.05
N LEU A 459 6.38 28.75 -9.02
CA LEU A 459 5.38 29.69 -8.49
C LEU A 459 4.83 30.66 -9.56
N PRO A 460 5.64 31.27 -10.44
CA PRO A 460 5.09 32.19 -11.44
C PRO A 460 4.09 31.53 -12.40
N GLY A 461 4.28 30.26 -12.71
CA GLY A 461 3.35 29.48 -13.53
C GLY A 461 2.08 29.10 -12.77
N LEU A 462 2.21 28.77 -11.48
CA LEU A 462 1.07 28.42 -10.63
C LEU A 462 0.18 29.63 -10.31
N GLU A 463 0.75 30.82 -10.07
CA GLU A 463 -0.01 32.07 -9.89
C GLU A 463 -0.88 32.43 -11.12
N ALA A 464 -0.43 32.04 -12.32
CA ALA A 464 -1.18 32.26 -13.55
C ALA A 464 -2.44 31.37 -13.69
N LEU A 465 -2.63 30.38 -12.82
CA LEU A 465 -3.82 29.51 -12.81
C LEU A 465 -5.03 30.13 -12.13
N ASP A 466 -4.86 31.30 -11.51
CA ASP A 466 -5.93 32.06 -10.81
C ASP A 466 -6.63 31.24 -9.71
N MET A 467 -5.84 30.37 -9.01
CA MET A 467 -6.28 29.57 -7.88
C MET A 467 -5.73 30.16 -6.57
N PRO A 468 -6.45 30.03 -5.44
CA PRO A 468 -5.87 30.35 -4.14
C PRO A 468 -4.63 29.51 -3.89
N ILE A 469 -3.51 30.13 -3.50
CA ILE A 469 -2.26 29.44 -3.15
C ILE A 469 -1.98 29.68 -1.67
N VAL A 470 -1.75 28.60 -0.93
CA VAL A 470 -1.29 28.60 0.45
C VAL A 470 0.10 27.95 0.50
N GLU A 471 1.10 28.70 0.94
CA GLU A 471 2.45 28.16 1.10
C GLU A 471 2.57 27.47 2.44
N LEU A 472 3.16 26.27 2.42
CA LEU A 472 3.40 25.41 3.58
C LEU A 472 4.88 25.12 3.75
N ASP A 473 5.29 24.82 4.99
CA ASP A 473 6.59 24.19 5.26
C ASP A 473 6.57 22.68 4.98
N GLU A 474 7.72 21.99 5.14
CA GLU A 474 7.83 20.54 4.91
C GLU A 474 6.99 19.68 5.87
N ASP A 475 6.55 20.22 6.99
CA ASP A 475 5.65 19.58 7.97
C ASP A 475 4.18 20.03 7.77
N ALA A 476 3.89 20.61 6.59
CA ALA A 476 2.60 21.11 6.14
C ALA A 476 1.99 22.23 7.02
N ASN A 477 2.80 23.02 7.73
CA ASN A 477 2.32 24.18 8.46
C ASN A 477 2.26 25.40 7.53
N PRO A 478 1.22 26.24 7.60
CA PRO A 478 1.15 27.50 6.85
C PRO A 478 2.32 28.45 7.21
N LEU A 479 2.93 29.06 6.16
CA LEU A 479 4.04 30.00 6.28
C LEU A 479 3.57 31.43 6.53
#